data_5379f02e819d45bde6cb65805fa2dd8c
#
_entry.id   5379f02e819d45bde6cb65805fa2dd8c
#
_cell.length_a   1.000
_cell.length_b   1.000
_cell.length_c   1.000
_cell.angle_alpha   90.00
_cell.angle_beta   90.00
_cell.angle_gamma   90.00
#
_symmetry.space_group_name_H-M   'P 1'
#
loop_
_entity.id
_entity.type
_entity.pdbx_description
1 polymer ?
#
loop_
_entity_poly.entity_id
_entity_poly.type
_entity_poly.pdbx_seq_one_letter_code
_entity_poly.pdbx_strand_id
1 'polypeptide(L)'
;MQQLPLSLDFIRQVLAEYFADKPVQRVEIFGSYARGEATAESDVDLLLIKRPGTQVSLFKLVHYQNDLEQKLGLKVDLGTALSPFSRPYIEPDLKVIYEQVA
;
A
#
# COMPACT_ATOMS: atom_id res chain seq x y z
N MET A 1 4.56 -6.16 -19.80
CA MET A 1 5.23 -6.71 -18.62
C MET A 1 5.98 -5.60 -17.90
N GLN A 2 5.76 -5.44 -16.59
CA GLN A 2 6.46 -4.42 -15.84
C GLN A 2 7.85 -4.88 -15.46
N GLN A 3 8.78 -3.95 -15.49
CA GLN A 3 10.16 -4.20 -15.13
C GLN A 3 10.32 -4.04 -13.60
N LEU A 4 11.06 -4.94 -12.97
CA LEU A 4 11.31 -4.87 -11.54
C LEU A 4 12.65 -4.18 -11.25
N PRO A 5 12.74 -3.41 -10.15
CA PRO A 5 11.64 -3.06 -9.27
C PRO A 5 10.64 -2.12 -9.95
N LEU A 6 9.40 -2.12 -9.45
CA LEU A 6 8.36 -1.25 -9.99
C LEU A 6 8.67 0.21 -9.66
N SER A 7 8.23 1.14 -10.52
CA SER A 7 8.33 2.55 -10.18
C SER A 7 7.22 2.93 -9.19
N LEU A 8 7.49 3.95 -8.39
CA LEU A 8 6.46 4.48 -7.48
C LEU A 8 5.29 5.05 -8.26
N ASP A 9 5.54 5.63 -9.43
CA ASP A 9 4.46 6.16 -10.28
C ASP A 9 3.53 5.08 -10.75
N PHE A 10 4.05 3.91 -11.14
CA PHE A 10 3.23 2.79 -11.54
C PHE A 10 2.39 2.28 -10.37
N ILE A 11 3.01 2.12 -9.19
CA ILE A 11 2.29 1.70 -7.98
C ILE A 11 1.18 2.70 -7.66
N ARG A 12 1.50 4.00 -7.69
CA ARG A 12 0.52 5.05 -7.42
C ARG A 12 -0.67 4.96 -8.38
N GLN A 13 -0.40 4.76 -9.64
CA GLN A 13 -1.45 4.67 -10.65
C GLN A 13 -2.38 3.49 -10.39
N VAL A 14 -1.81 2.32 -10.10
CA VAL A 14 -2.59 1.12 -9.79
C VAL A 14 -3.46 1.35 -8.55
N LEU A 15 -2.88 1.93 -7.51
CA LEU A 15 -3.63 2.21 -6.27
C LEU A 15 -4.76 3.21 -6.51
N ALA A 16 -4.50 4.26 -7.29
CA ALA A 16 -5.51 5.27 -7.59
C ALA A 16 -6.70 4.68 -8.34
N GLU A 17 -6.44 3.82 -9.29
CA GLU A 17 -7.51 3.15 -10.05
C GLU A 17 -8.25 2.15 -9.18
N TYR A 18 -7.52 1.38 -8.39
CA TYR A 18 -8.13 0.32 -7.60
C TYR A 18 -8.97 0.85 -6.46
N PHE A 19 -8.49 1.85 -5.73
CA PHE A 19 -9.18 2.36 -4.54
C PHE A 19 -10.17 3.50 -4.81
N ALA A 20 -10.34 3.90 -6.07
CA ALA A 20 -11.19 5.05 -6.42
C ALA A 20 -12.62 4.90 -5.93
N ASP A 21 -13.16 3.68 -5.91
CA ASP A 21 -14.55 3.38 -5.54
C ASP A 21 -14.67 2.69 -4.17
N LYS A 22 -13.62 2.76 -3.35
CA LYS A 22 -13.59 2.05 -2.07
C LYS A 22 -13.47 3.04 -0.91
N PRO A 23 -13.89 2.65 0.31
CA PRO A 23 -13.88 3.56 1.47
C PRO A 23 -12.49 3.70 2.08
N VAL A 24 -11.52 4.02 1.25
CA VAL A 24 -10.12 4.20 1.65
C VAL A 24 -9.75 5.66 1.46
N GLN A 25 -9.34 6.32 2.54
CA GLN A 25 -8.96 7.71 2.46
C GLN A 25 -7.54 7.90 1.94
N ARG A 26 -6.62 7.06 2.38
CA ARG A 26 -5.21 7.23 2.05
C ARG A 26 -4.50 5.89 2.11
N VAL A 27 -3.47 5.74 1.30
CA VAL A 27 -2.52 4.62 1.40
C VAL A 27 -1.14 5.20 1.53
N GLU A 28 -0.40 4.71 2.50
CA GLU A 28 0.99 5.09 2.71
C GLU A 28 1.88 3.90 2.37
N ILE A 29 3.06 4.19 1.83
CA ILE A 29 4.05 3.18 1.49
C ILE A 29 5.23 3.31 2.42
N PHE A 30 5.81 2.17 2.82
CA PHE A 30 7.00 2.14 3.65
C PHE A 30 7.92 1.01 3.18
N GLY A 31 9.00 0.78 3.90
CA GLY A 31 9.94 -0.28 3.55
C GLY A 31 10.84 0.09 2.38
N SER A 32 11.38 -0.92 1.70
CA SER A 32 12.41 -0.71 0.68
C SER A 32 11.94 0.14 -0.48
N TYR A 33 10.69 -0.01 -0.92
CA TYR A 33 10.15 0.82 -2.01
C TYR A 33 10.09 2.30 -1.61
N ALA A 34 9.71 2.58 -0.36
CA ALA A 34 9.64 3.96 0.10
C ALA A 34 11.03 4.60 0.20
N ARG A 35 12.05 3.80 0.55
CA ARG A 35 13.41 4.28 0.69
C ARG A 35 14.17 4.38 -0.63
N GLY A 36 13.59 3.90 -1.74
CA GLY A 36 14.29 3.84 -3.01
C GLY A 36 15.33 2.72 -3.08
N GLU A 37 15.18 1.71 -2.26
CA GLU A 37 16.14 0.59 -2.16
C GLU A 37 15.56 -0.74 -2.62
N ALA A 38 14.40 -0.71 -3.28
CA ALA A 38 13.74 -1.94 -3.71
C ALA A 38 14.57 -2.68 -4.76
N THR A 39 14.48 -4.01 -4.69
CA THR A 39 15.07 -4.91 -5.66
C THR A 39 13.98 -5.77 -6.29
N ALA A 40 14.37 -6.66 -7.21
CA ALA A 40 13.41 -7.58 -7.85
C ALA A 40 12.74 -8.51 -6.85
N GLU A 41 13.35 -8.74 -5.69
CA GLU A 41 12.79 -9.60 -4.64
C GLU A 41 12.03 -8.85 -3.56
N SER A 42 11.95 -7.53 -3.64
CA SER A 42 11.28 -6.73 -2.61
C SER A 42 9.78 -6.86 -2.67
N ASP A 43 9.14 -6.87 -1.49
CA ASP A 43 7.70 -6.78 -1.35
C ASP A 43 7.30 -5.30 -1.35
N VAL A 44 6.05 -5.03 -1.67
CA VAL A 44 5.47 -3.69 -1.52
C VAL A 44 4.76 -3.62 -0.17
N ASP A 45 5.21 -2.73 0.69
CA ASP A 45 4.68 -2.58 2.05
C ASP A 45 3.76 -1.35 2.11
N LEU A 46 2.47 -1.58 2.36
CA LEU A 46 1.45 -0.55 2.33
C LEU A 46 0.67 -0.48 3.64
N LEU A 47 0.33 0.73 4.04
CA LEU A 47 -0.54 1.00 5.17
C LEU A 47 -1.80 1.68 4.65
N LEU A 48 -2.95 1.02 4.89
CA LEU A 48 -4.24 1.53 4.44
C LEU A 48 -4.91 2.32 5.55
N ILE A 49 -5.30 3.55 5.24
CA ILE A 49 -6.05 4.41 6.15
C ILE A 49 -7.47 4.50 5.61
N LYS A 50 -8.42 3.94 6.35
CA LYS A 50 -9.84 3.95 5.94
C LYS A 50 -10.45 5.32 6.15
N ARG A 51 -11.55 5.58 5.45
CA ARG A 51 -12.34 6.79 5.68
C ARG A 51 -12.93 6.77 7.09
N PRO A 52 -12.98 7.90 7.79
CA PRO A 52 -13.65 7.96 9.09
C PRO A 52 -15.09 7.48 8.98
N GLY A 53 -15.52 6.70 9.98
CA GLY A 53 -16.87 6.17 10.02
C GLY A 53 -17.12 4.94 9.18
N THR A 54 -16.12 4.43 8.49
CA THR A 54 -16.25 3.21 7.70
C THR A 54 -15.53 2.04 8.39
N GLN A 55 -15.86 0.84 7.94
CA GLN A 55 -15.24 -0.39 8.45
C GLN A 55 -14.58 -1.13 7.29
N VAL A 56 -13.36 -1.60 7.53
CA VAL A 56 -12.69 -2.51 6.60
C VAL A 56 -12.43 -3.80 7.36
N SER A 57 -13.19 -4.85 7.05
CA SER A 57 -13.05 -6.13 7.71
C SER A 57 -11.74 -6.79 7.31
N LEU A 58 -11.31 -7.77 8.10
CA LEU A 58 -10.12 -8.55 7.78
C LEU A 58 -10.25 -9.24 6.42
N PHE A 59 -11.45 -9.78 6.14
CA PHE A 59 -11.69 -10.41 4.84
C PHE A 59 -11.53 -9.44 3.69
N LYS A 60 -12.02 -8.21 3.86
CA LYS A 60 -11.92 -7.17 2.84
C LYS A 60 -10.47 -6.76 2.64
N LEU A 61 -9.71 -6.65 3.73
CA LEU A 61 -8.30 -6.31 3.67
C LEU A 61 -7.50 -7.36 2.90
N VAL A 62 -7.75 -8.64 3.18
CA VAL A 62 -7.09 -9.73 2.46
C VAL A 62 -7.48 -9.72 0.99
N HIS A 63 -8.74 -9.44 0.70
CA HIS A 63 -9.22 -9.34 -0.68
C HIS A 63 -8.49 -8.24 -1.44
N TYR A 64 -8.37 -7.06 -0.83
CA TYR A 64 -7.63 -5.95 -1.42
C TYR A 64 -6.16 -6.33 -1.68
N GLN A 65 -5.55 -6.98 -0.69
CA GLN A 65 -4.16 -7.40 -0.82
C GLN A 65 -3.97 -8.35 -2.00
N ASN A 66 -4.85 -9.35 -2.11
CA ASN A 66 -4.77 -10.32 -3.21
C ASN A 66 -4.97 -9.67 -4.57
N ASP A 67 -5.92 -8.74 -4.66
CA ASP A 67 -6.16 -8.00 -5.92
C ASP A 67 -4.94 -7.19 -6.32
N LEU A 68 -4.33 -6.50 -5.35
CA LEU A 68 -3.14 -5.69 -5.63
C LEU A 68 -1.96 -6.55 -6.04
N GLU A 69 -1.81 -7.72 -5.42
CA GLU A 69 -0.74 -8.64 -5.82
C GLU A 69 -0.88 -9.06 -7.28
N GLN A 70 -2.10 -9.33 -7.72
CA GLN A 70 -2.34 -9.68 -9.12
C GLN A 70 -2.06 -8.51 -10.06
N LYS A 71 -2.45 -7.31 -9.66
CA LYS A 71 -2.27 -6.11 -10.49
C LYS A 71 -0.82 -5.67 -10.56
N LEU A 72 -0.08 -5.82 -9.47
CA LEU A 72 1.31 -5.39 -9.40
C LEU A 72 2.28 -6.50 -9.81
N GLY A 73 1.84 -7.75 -9.77
CA GLY A 73 2.67 -8.88 -10.16
C GLY A 73 3.75 -9.26 -9.16
N LEU A 74 3.56 -8.89 -7.88
CA LEU A 74 4.49 -9.22 -6.82
C LEU A 74 3.78 -9.23 -5.48
N LYS A 75 4.49 -9.61 -4.43
CA LYS A 75 3.90 -9.74 -3.10
C LYS A 75 3.66 -8.35 -2.48
N VAL A 76 2.48 -8.21 -1.88
CA VAL A 76 2.06 -6.97 -1.22
C VAL A 76 1.75 -7.30 0.24
N ASP A 77 2.27 -6.47 1.15
CA ASP A 77 1.94 -6.53 2.56
C ASP A 77 1.06 -5.32 2.88
N LEU A 78 -0.23 -5.58 3.07
CA LEU A 78 -1.22 -4.51 3.29
C LEU A 78 -1.73 -4.58 4.72
N GLY A 79 -1.43 -3.55 5.51
CA GLY A 79 -1.88 -3.44 6.89
C GLY A 79 -2.75 -2.22 7.10
N THR A 80 -3.43 -2.16 8.26
CA THR A 80 -4.29 -1.03 8.63
C THR A 80 -3.77 -0.24 9.83
N ALA A 81 -2.79 -0.79 10.55
CA ALA A 81 -2.22 -0.12 11.71
C ALA A 81 -0.83 -0.66 11.98
N LEU A 82 0.03 0.20 12.49
CA LEU A 82 1.36 -0.21 12.92
C LEU A 82 1.33 -0.55 14.40
N SER A 83 2.00 -1.65 14.78
CA SER A 83 2.15 -1.96 16.19
C SER A 83 3.07 -0.93 16.84
N PRO A 84 2.93 -0.69 18.17
CA PRO A 84 3.83 0.23 18.86
C PRO A 84 5.30 -0.17 18.75
N PHE A 85 5.58 -1.47 18.59
CA PHE A 85 6.94 -1.98 18.50
C PHE A 85 7.57 -1.70 17.13
N SER A 86 6.80 -1.78 16.05
CA SER A 86 7.33 -1.57 14.70
C SER A 86 7.25 -0.11 14.26
N ARG A 87 6.37 0.69 14.88
CA ARG A 87 6.15 2.08 14.48
C ARG A 87 7.43 2.92 14.44
N PRO A 88 8.33 2.88 15.44
CA PRO A 88 9.53 3.71 15.40
C PRO A 88 10.45 3.39 14.22
N TYR A 89 10.41 2.16 13.71
CA TYR A 89 11.26 1.72 12.61
C TYR A 89 10.63 2.01 11.25
N ILE A 90 9.31 2.08 11.18
CA ILE A 90 8.56 2.19 9.93
C ILE A 90 8.14 3.64 9.67
N GLU A 91 7.77 4.39 10.71
CA GLU A 91 7.26 5.75 10.57
C GLU A 91 8.19 6.68 9.78
N PRO A 92 9.52 6.66 9.98
CA PRO A 92 10.40 7.52 9.20
C PRO A 92 10.33 7.28 7.69
N ASP A 93 9.94 6.07 7.26
CA ASP A 93 9.86 5.72 5.85
C ASP A 93 8.48 5.97 5.23
N LEU A 94 7.46 6.22 6.05
CA LEU A 94 6.10 6.38 5.57
C LEU A 94 5.96 7.56 4.62
N LYS A 95 5.39 7.29 3.45
CA LYS A 95 5.09 8.31 2.44
C LYS A 95 3.70 8.07 1.91
N VAL A 96 2.93 9.14 1.73
CA VAL A 96 1.62 9.03 1.10
C VAL A 96 1.83 8.70 -0.37
N ILE A 97 1.27 7.58 -0.83
CA ILE A 97 1.34 7.18 -2.23
C ILE A 97 -0.01 7.33 -2.93
N TYR A 98 -1.09 7.36 -2.19
CA TYR A 98 -2.43 7.58 -2.73
C TYR A 98 -3.27 8.27 -1.68
N GLU A 99 -4.01 9.28 -2.10
CA GLU A 99 -4.95 9.98 -1.24
C GLU A 99 -6.21 10.28 -2.03
N GLN A 100 -7.36 9.92 -1.47
CA GLN A 100 -8.64 10.14 -2.10
C GLN A 100 -9.10 11.56 -1.81
N VAL A 101 -9.38 12.30 -2.87
CA VAL A 101 -9.92 13.65 -2.73
C VAL A 101 -11.42 13.54 -2.53
N ALA A 102 -11.90 14.11 -1.42
CA ALA A 102 -13.33 14.05 -1.09
C ALA A 102 -14.16 14.92 -2.02
#